data_fc4e2b50af1e26a146817924765ab22f
#
_entry.id   fc4e2b50af1e26a146817924765ab22f
#
_cell.length_a   1.000
_cell.length_b   1.000
_cell.length_c   1.000
_cell.angle_alpha   90.00
_cell.angle_beta   90.00
_cell.angle_gamma   90.00
#
_symmetry.space_group_name_H-M   'P 1'
#
loop_
_entity.id
_entity.type
_entity.pdbx_description
1 polymer ?
#
loop_
_entity_poly.entity_id
_entity_poly.type
_entity_poly.pdbx_seq_one_letter_code
_entity_poly.pdbx_strand_id
1 'polypeptide(L)'
;MISQKLKTIFFISIPFFIAHGLEEFFNSFYNIDWSTKIVFGFLNEMSVPQATFLVFQIMLWLALIVFALLISNEKWRLRLMLLPGIIFLVELHHPWSVIASLDYYPGAITSIPLLIIGFL
;
A
#
# COMPACT_ATOMS: atom_id res chain seq x y z
N MET A 1 -17.12 17.96 0.62
CA MET A 1 -17.63 16.59 0.35
C MET A 1 -16.68 15.86 -0.58
N ILE A 2 -16.47 14.55 -0.36
CA ILE A 2 -15.72 13.71 -1.30
C ILE A 2 -16.59 13.49 -2.54
N SER A 3 -16.03 13.74 -3.74
CA SER A 3 -16.78 13.60 -4.99
C SER A 3 -17.18 12.13 -5.25
N GLN A 4 -18.26 11.93 -5.98
CA GLN A 4 -18.69 10.57 -6.37
C GLN A 4 -17.65 9.89 -7.26
N LYS A 5 -17.00 10.66 -8.15
CA LYS A 5 -15.89 10.17 -8.97
C LYS A 5 -14.77 9.59 -8.10
N LEU A 6 -14.31 10.34 -7.09
CA LEU A 6 -13.23 9.90 -6.20
C LEU A 6 -13.60 8.63 -5.42
N LYS A 7 -14.85 8.54 -4.94
CA LYS A 7 -15.35 7.33 -4.28
C LYS A 7 -15.28 6.12 -5.22
N THR A 8 -15.78 6.28 -6.45
CA THR A 8 -15.80 5.19 -7.43
C THR A 8 -14.39 4.73 -7.77
N ILE A 9 -13.45 5.65 -8.03
CA ILE A 9 -12.04 5.35 -8.30
C ILE A 9 -11.43 4.57 -7.12
N PHE A 10 -11.65 5.03 -5.89
CA PHE A 10 -11.13 4.37 -4.71
C PHE A 10 -11.68 2.94 -4.55
N PHE A 11 -12.98 2.73 -4.69
CA PHE A 11 -13.56 1.39 -4.59
C PHE A 11 -13.06 0.45 -5.70
N ILE A 12 -12.91 0.95 -6.92
CA ILE A 12 -12.37 0.16 -8.04
C ILE A 12 -10.89 -0.21 -7.79
N SER A 13 -10.11 0.65 -7.14
CA SER A 13 -8.69 0.37 -6.87
C SER A 13 -8.46 -0.76 -5.87
N ILE A 14 -9.42 -1.03 -4.96
CA ILE A 14 -9.26 -2.05 -3.90
C ILE A 14 -8.87 -3.43 -4.45
N PRO A 15 -9.61 -4.03 -5.41
CA PRO A 15 -9.23 -5.33 -5.95
C PRO A 15 -7.85 -5.32 -6.63
N PHE A 16 -7.44 -4.20 -7.23
CA PHE A 16 -6.11 -4.08 -7.83
C PHE A 16 -5.01 -4.01 -6.77
N PHE A 17 -5.21 -3.32 -5.65
CA PHE A 17 -4.29 -3.37 -4.52
C PHE A 17 -4.17 -4.76 -3.90
N ILE A 18 -5.29 -5.50 -3.82
CA ILE A 18 -5.25 -6.89 -3.35
C ILE A 18 -4.42 -7.75 -4.31
N ALA A 19 -4.68 -7.65 -5.62
CA ALA A 19 -3.93 -8.39 -6.63
C ALA A 19 -2.44 -8.03 -6.61
N HIS A 20 -2.11 -6.74 -6.43
CA HIS A 20 -0.75 -6.25 -6.31
C HIS A 20 -0.02 -6.84 -5.10
N GLY A 21 -0.63 -6.76 -3.92
CA GLY A 21 -0.05 -7.36 -2.71
C GLY A 21 0.13 -8.87 -2.81
N LEU A 22 -0.77 -9.58 -3.52
CA LEU A 22 -0.61 -11.01 -3.79
C LEU A 22 0.55 -11.28 -4.75
N GLU A 23 0.71 -10.48 -5.82
CA GLU A 23 1.85 -10.59 -6.73
C GLU A 23 3.18 -10.41 -5.99
N GLU A 24 3.29 -9.36 -5.16
CA GLU A 24 4.47 -9.11 -4.32
C GLU A 24 4.75 -10.27 -3.36
N PHE A 25 3.72 -10.76 -2.68
CA PHE A 25 3.84 -11.86 -1.72
C PHE A 25 4.35 -13.13 -2.38
N PHE A 26 3.75 -13.56 -3.50
CA PHE A 26 4.14 -14.80 -4.18
C PHE A 26 5.50 -14.70 -4.86
N ASN A 27 5.95 -13.50 -5.23
CA ASN A 27 7.27 -13.27 -5.83
C ASN A 27 8.34 -12.83 -4.82
N SER A 28 8.07 -13.00 -3.52
CA SER A 28 9.04 -12.75 -2.44
C SER A 28 9.62 -11.33 -2.41
N PHE A 29 8.80 -10.32 -2.74
CA PHE A 29 9.18 -8.91 -2.74
C PHE A 29 9.90 -8.50 -1.44
N TYR A 30 9.42 -8.96 -0.29
CA TYR A 30 9.99 -8.72 1.03
C TYR A 30 11.45 -9.17 1.19
N ASN A 31 11.95 -10.08 0.33
CA ASN A 31 13.34 -10.52 0.32
C ASN A 31 14.21 -9.72 -0.67
N ILE A 32 13.62 -9.13 -1.68
CA ILE A 32 14.32 -8.48 -2.80
C ILE A 32 14.41 -6.97 -2.55
N ASP A 33 13.31 -6.36 -2.19
CA ASP A 33 13.24 -4.91 -2.06
C ASP A 33 13.99 -4.37 -0.84
N TRP A 34 14.83 -3.37 -1.06
CA TRP A 34 15.64 -2.76 0.00
C TRP A 34 14.81 -1.97 1.00
N SER A 35 13.73 -1.34 0.55
CA SER A 35 12.88 -0.51 1.42
C SER A 35 12.11 -1.36 2.42
N THR A 36 11.61 -2.53 2.00
CA THR A 36 10.96 -3.48 2.90
C THR A 36 11.92 -4.02 3.95
N LYS A 37 13.18 -4.26 3.57
CA LYS A 37 14.22 -4.69 4.52
C LYS A 37 14.53 -3.64 5.59
N ILE A 38 14.54 -2.37 5.23
CA ILE A 38 14.72 -1.27 6.19
C ILE A 38 13.49 -1.12 7.09
N VAL A 39 12.29 -1.04 6.48
CA VAL A 39 11.05 -0.79 7.22
C VAL A 39 10.70 -1.93 8.17
N PHE A 40 10.91 -3.17 7.76
CA PHE A 40 10.51 -4.35 8.54
C PHE A 40 11.68 -5.08 9.21
N GLY A 41 12.92 -4.60 9.04
CA GLY A 41 14.12 -5.25 9.59
C GLY A 41 14.09 -5.44 11.10
N PHE A 42 13.42 -4.53 11.83
CA PHE A 42 13.27 -4.65 13.28
C PHE A 42 12.45 -5.88 13.73
N LEU A 43 11.68 -6.48 12.84
CA LEU A 43 10.92 -7.70 13.12
C LEU A 43 11.78 -8.96 13.04
N ASN A 44 12.96 -8.91 12.44
CA ASN A 44 13.82 -10.08 12.20
C ASN A 44 14.34 -10.73 13.50
N GLU A 45 14.47 -9.93 14.59
CA GLU A 45 14.90 -10.40 15.90
C GLU A 45 13.75 -10.99 16.73
N MET A 46 12.52 -10.94 16.23
CA MET A 46 11.34 -11.41 16.91
C MET A 46 10.96 -12.82 16.47
N SER A 47 10.36 -13.61 17.38
CA SER A 47 9.71 -14.85 16.97
C SER A 47 8.51 -14.57 16.07
N VAL A 48 8.15 -15.51 15.20
CA VAL A 48 7.01 -15.35 14.29
C VAL A 48 5.72 -14.96 15.03
N PRO A 49 5.32 -15.60 16.14
CA PRO A 49 4.13 -15.17 16.89
C PRO A 49 4.23 -13.74 17.41
N GLN A 50 5.40 -13.34 17.91
CA GLN A 50 5.64 -11.98 18.43
C GLN A 50 5.55 -10.93 17.34
N ALA A 51 6.21 -11.14 16.20
CA ALA A 51 6.16 -10.24 15.05
C ALA A 51 4.73 -10.11 14.50
N THR A 52 4.02 -11.23 14.33
CA THR A 52 2.64 -11.24 13.86
C THR A 52 1.71 -10.48 14.80
N PHE A 53 1.85 -10.68 16.10
CA PHE A 53 1.03 -9.97 17.10
C PHE A 53 1.32 -8.46 17.07
N LEU A 54 2.59 -8.06 16.99
CA LEU A 54 2.96 -6.64 16.92
C LEU A 54 2.40 -5.97 15.67
N VAL A 55 2.52 -6.60 14.50
CA VAL A 55 1.95 -6.08 13.24
C VAL A 55 0.43 -5.94 13.36
N PHE A 56 -0.25 -6.94 13.92
CA PHE A 56 -1.69 -6.86 14.17
C PHE A 56 -2.05 -5.68 15.08
N GLN A 57 -1.31 -5.45 16.16
CA GLN A 57 -1.55 -4.33 17.07
C GLN A 57 -1.35 -2.98 16.37
N ILE A 58 -0.27 -2.84 15.59
CA ILE A 58 -0.02 -1.62 14.81
C ILE A 58 -1.17 -1.35 13.82
N MET A 59 -1.63 -2.37 13.09
CA MET A 59 -2.77 -2.24 12.19
C MET A 59 -4.04 -1.81 12.93
N LEU A 60 -4.32 -2.41 14.10
CA LEU A 60 -5.46 -2.04 14.93
C LEU A 60 -5.39 -0.58 15.39
N TRP A 61 -4.22 -0.14 15.89
CA TRP A 61 -4.04 1.24 16.34
C TRP A 61 -4.19 2.23 15.20
N LEU A 62 -3.64 1.93 14.03
CA LEU A 62 -3.82 2.77 12.83
C LEU A 62 -5.29 2.83 12.41
N ALA A 63 -6.00 1.72 12.43
CA ALA A 63 -7.44 1.69 12.13
C ALA A 63 -8.24 2.56 13.12
N LEU A 64 -7.94 2.48 14.42
CA LEU A 64 -8.59 3.31 15.43
C LEU A 64 -8.33 4.81 15.22
N ILE A 65 -7.09 5.20 14.85
CA ILE A 65 -6.76 6.59 14.52
C ILE A 65 -7.54 7.05 13.29
N VAL A 66 -7.58 6.23 12.24
CA VAL A 66 -8.34 6.54 11.02
C VAL A 66 -9.83 6.73 11.34
N PHE A 67 -10.43 5.82 12.11
CA PHE A 67 -11.84 5.96 12.54
C PHE A 67 -12.07 7.22 13.36
N ALA A 68 -11.19 7.54 14.31
CA ALA A 68 -11.27 8.76 15.10
C ALA A 68 -11.25 10.02 14.21
N LEU A 69 -10.38 10.06 13.21
CA LEU A 69 -10.31 11.16 12.25
C LEU A 69 -11.55 11.23 11.35
N LEU A 70 -12.08 10.08 10.91
CA LEU A 70 -13.28 10.02 10.08
C LEU A 70 -14.53 10.53 10.79
N ILE A 71 -14.67 10.28 12.08
CA ILE A 71 -15.81 10.76 12.87
C ILE A 71 -15.67 12.22 13.31
N SER A 72 -14.45 12.78 13.29
CA SER A 72 -14.16 14.13 13.76
C SER A 72 -14.81 15.22 12.90
N ASN A 73 -14.63 15.18 11.57
CA ASN A 73 -15.27 16.08 10.62
C ASN A 73 -14.99 15.72 9.14
N GLU A 74 -15.71 16.38 8.20
CA GLU A 74 -15.58 16.13 6.76
C GLU A 74 -14.21 16.54 6.16
N LYS A 75 -13.53 17.55 6.74
CA LYS A 75 -12.21 17.98 6.26
C LYS A 75 -11.16 16.90 6.45
N TRP A 76 -11.22 16.15 7.54
CA TRP A 76 -10.34 15.02 7.78
C TRP A 76 -10.60 13.87 6.82
N ARG A 77 -11.84 13.62 6.44
CA ARG A 77 -12.18 12.59 5.43
C ARG A 77 -11.48 12.86 4.11
N LEU A 78 -11.48 14.12 3.65
CA LEU A 78 -10.78 14.48 2.43
C LEU A 78 -9.25 14.37 2.58
N ARG A 79 -8.70 14.83 3.71
CA ARG A 79 -7.25 14.73 3.97
C ARG A 79 -6.76 13.29 4.02
N LEU A 80 -7.55 12.37 4.58
CA LEU A 80 -7.21 10.94 4.60
C LEU A 80 -7.12 10.33 3.20
N MET A 81 -7.78 10.91 2.19
CA MET A 81 -7.64 10.47 0.80
C MET A 81 -6.26 10.78 0.19
N LEU A 82 -5.44 11.64 0.84
CA LEU A 82 -4.06 11.82 0.43
C LEU A 82 -3.20 10.57 0.68
N LEU A 83 -3.54 9.74 1.68
CA LEU A 83 -2.79 8.52 1.96
C LEU A 83 -2.83 7.53 0.79
N PRO A 84 -4.01 7.09 0.29
CA PRO A 84 -4.04 6.28 -0.92
C PRO A 84 -3.44 6.99 -2.13
N GLY A 85 -3.59 8.32 -2.25
CA GLY A 85 -2.93 9.09 -3.31
C GLY A 85 -1.40 8.97 -3.29
N ILE A 86 -0.78 9.03 -2.11
CA ILE A 86 0.67 8.82 -1.96
C ILE A 86 1.04 7.38 -2.34
N ILE A 87 0.24 6.39 -1.95
CA ILE A 87 0.51 4.98 -2.30
C ILE A 87 0.55 4.81 -3.82
N PHE A 88 -0.41 5.39 -4.56
CA PHE A 88 -0.38 5.35 -6.02
C PHE A 88 0.90 5.95 -6.62
N LEU A 89 1.49 6.98 -6.00
CA LEU A 89 2.76 7.54 -6.43
C LEU A 89 3.95 6.61 -6.12
N VAL A 90 3.90 5.93 -4.98
CA VAL A 90 4.91 4.95 -4.60
C VAL A 90 4.94 3.77 -5.59
N GLU A 91 3.80 3.38 -6.16
CA GLU A 91 3.72 2.32 -7.16
C GLU A 91 4.58 2.58 -8.43
N LEU A 92 4.96 3.84 -8.70
CA LEU A 92 5.91 4.18 -9.79
C LEU A 92 7.28 3.50 -9.64
N HIS A 93 7.65 3.10 -8.45
CA HIS A 93 8.91 2.41 -8.19
C HIS A 93 8.99 1.04 -8.88
N HIS A 94 7.88 0.32 -9.05
CA HIS A 94 7.86 -0.99 -9.71
C HIS A 94 8.25 -0.92 -11.20
N PRO A 95 7.58 -0.13 -12.07
CA PRO A 95 8.00 0.02 -13.44
C PRO A 95 9.40 0.65 -13.58
N TRP A 96 9.77 1.57 -12.66
CA TRP A 96 11.13 2.09 -12.63
C TRP A 96 12.16 0.99 -12.39
N SER A 97 11.92 0.09 -11.43
CA SER A 97 12.81 -1.02 -11.10
C SER A 97 12.96 -2.00 -12.26
N VAL A 98 11.90 -2.28 -13.02
CA VAL A 98 11.97 -3.09 -14.25
C VAL A 98 12.88 -2.44 -15.29
N ILE A 99 12.73 -1.13 -15.52
CA ILE A 99 13.56 -0.39 -16.49
C ILE A 99 15.03 -0.38 -16.04
N ALA A 100 15.28 -0.18 -14.76
CA ALA A 100 16.64 -0.09 -14.22
C ALA A 100 17.38 -1.43 -14.21
N SER A 101 16.68 -2.52 -13.92
CA SER A 101 17.26 -3.87 -13.85
C SER A 101 17.22 -4.63 -15.17
N LEU A 102 16.37 -4.22 -16.13
CA LEU A 102 16.04 -4.93 -17.36
C LEU A 102 15.53 -6.36 -17.11
N ASP A 103 14.93 -6.57 -15.95
CA ASP A 103 14.38 -7.86 -15.52
C ASP A 103 13.05 -7.67 -14.81
N TYR A 104 12.32 -8.78 -14.60
CA TYR A 104 11.06 -8.77 -13.87
C TYR A 104 11.28 -8.32 -12.41
N TYR A 105 10.40 -7.42 -11.96
CA TYR A 105 10.37 -6.97 -10.57
C TYR A 105 8.99 -7.28 -9.95
N PRO A 106 8.92 -7.90 -8.76
CA PRO A 106 7.65 -8.25 -8.11
C PRO A 106 6.73 -7.04 -7.97
N GLY A 107 5.45 -7.21 -8.31
CA GLY A 107 4.47 -6.14 -8.32
C GLY A 107 4.39 -5.33 -9.63
N ALA A 108 5.32 -5.52 -10.57
CA ALA A 108 5.39 -4.73 -11.79
C ALA A 108 4.16 -4.87 -12.70
N ILE A 109 3.58 -6.06 -12.79
CA ILE A 109 2.42 -6.32 -13.67
C ILE A 109 1.19 -5.60 -13.13
N THR A 110 0.91 -5.74 -11.85
CA THR A 110 -0.28 -5.18 -11.21
C THR A 110 -0.13 -3.71 -10.85
N SER A 111 1.09 -3.16 -10.80
CA SER A 111 1.31 -1.72 -10.65
C SER A 111 0.80 -0.91 -11.85
N ILE A 112 0.81 -1.48 -13.06
CA ILE A 112 0.33 -0.78 -14.28
C ILE A 112 -1.15 -0.35 -14.15
N PRO A 113 -2.11 -1.24 -13.89
CA PRO A 113 -3.49 -0.84 -13.69
C PRO A 113 -3.68 0.09 -12.50
N LEU A 114 -2.92 -0.08 -11.40
CA LEU A 114 -2.95 0.83 -10.27
C LEU A 114 -2.54 2.25 -10.65
N LEU A 115 -1.46 2.40 -11.42
CA LEU A 115 -1.01 3.70 -11.91
C LEU A 115 -2.06 4.36 -12.80
N ILE A 116 -2.65 3.62 -13.73
CA ILE A 116 -3.73 4.14 -14.59
C ILE A 116 -4.88 4.66 -13.73
N ILE A 117 -5.33 3.87 -12.75
CA ILE A 117 -6.42 4.26 -11.83
C ILE A 117 -6.03 5.48 -10.98
N GLY A 118 -4.80 5.55 -10.52
CA GLY A 118 -4.30 6.65 -9.68
C GLY A 118 -4.23 8.00 -10.38
N PHE A 119 -4.08 8.01 -11.72
CA PHE A 119 -4.06 9.23 -12.54
C PHE A 119 -5.43 9.67 -13.09
N LEU A 120 -6.52 8.92 -12.85
CA LEU A 120 -7.89 9.28 -13.23
C LEU A 120 -8.56 10.28 -12.26
#